data_cc09a183dc71e4e89ab2c7dae67355c8
#
_entry.id   cc09a183dc71e4e89ab2c7dae67355c8
#
_cell.length_a   1.000
_cell.length_b   1.000
_cell.length_c   1.000
_cell.angle_alpha   90.00
_cell.angle_beta   90.00
_cell.angle_gamma   90.00
#
_symmetry.space_group_name_H-M   'P 1'
#
loop_
_entity.id
_entity.type
_entity.pdbx_description
1 polymer ?
#
loop_
_entity_poly.entity_id
_entity_poly.type
_entity_poly.pdbx_seq_one_letter_code
_entity_poly.pdbx_strand_id
1 'polypeptide(L)'
;MNSIAVVLKQPEQLELSQLELTPAGDADVVVDVEWSGISTGTERLLWSGRMPPFPGMGYPLVPGYESVGRVSAAGATSGLNVGDHVFVPGARCFGEVRGLFGGAASRLVVPAARTVTLDDSFGERGILLALAATGQHAIADGDHLPDLIIGHGVLGRMIARLTVAAGGDPIVWERNPARADGAEGYRVIDPATDERRNYRCICDVSGDGSLLDALIARLAPHGEIVLAGFYEDALSFNFPPAFMREARLRIAAQWLESDLVTVRDMAAAGRLSLEGLITHRQIATDADAAYRTAFSDPACLKMILDWRSMS
;
A
#
# COMPACT_ATOMS: atom_id res chain seq x y z
N MET A 1 -16.88 -14.87 -19.00
CA MET A 1 -17.01 -14.78 -17.51
C MET A 1 -17.08 -13.31 -17.16
N ASN A 2 -17.93 -12.93 -16.20
CA ASN A 2 -18.11 -11.51 -15.84
C ASN A 2 -17.68 -11.24 -14.39
N SER A 3 -17.33 -9.98 -14.12
CA SER A 3 -17.01 -9.46 -12.78
C SER A 3 -17.69 -8.10 -12.59
N ILE A 4 -18.11 -7.80 -11.39
CA ILE A 4 -18.50 -6.45 -10.99
C ILE A 4 -17.24 -5.77 -10.46
N ALA A 5 -16.91 -4.60 -11.01
CA ALA A 5 -15.70 -3.88 -10.67
C ALA A 5 -15.98 -2.40 -10.37
N VAL A 6 -15.18 -1.83 -9.49
CA VAL A 6 -15.08 -0.38 -9.37
C VAL A 6 -14.39 0.16 -10.61
N VAL A 7 -15.04 1.07 -11.32
CA VAL A 7 -14.49 1.71 -12.51
C VAL A 7 -14.43 3.21 -12.30
N LEU A 8 -13.22 3.76 -12.34
CA LEU A 8 -13.01 5.19 -12.48
C LEU A 8 -13.14 5.54 -13.97
N LYS A 9 -14.27 6.11 -14.36
CA LYS A 9 -14.55 6.54 -15.74
C LYS A 9 -13.67 7.73 -16.14
N GLN A 10 -13.52 8.64 -15.22
CA GLN A 10 -12.67 9.83 -15.26
C GLN A 10 -12.46 10.32 -13.81
N PRO A 11 -11.62 11.35 -13.58
CA PRO A 11 -11.45 11.89 -12.23
C PRO A 11 -12.77 12.18 -11.53
N GLU A 12 -12.85 11.76 -10.27
CA GLU A 12 -14.01 11.92 -9.35
C GLU A 12 -15.32 11.23 -9.81
N GLN A 13 -15.28 10.45 -10.88
CA GLN A 13 -16.43 9.68 -11.37
C GLN A 13 -16.16 8.17 -11.27
N LEU A 14 -16.66 7.61 -10.19
CA LEU A 14 -16.60 6.20 -9.86
C LEU A 14 -17.99 5.56 -10.05
N GLU A 15 -18.01 4.38 -10.66
CA GLU A 15 -19.21 3.55 -10.71
C GLU A 15 -18.85 2.08 -10.55
N LEU A 16 -19.84 1.27 -10.17
CA LEU A 16 -19.76 -0.18 -10.31
C LEU A 16 -20.21 -0.57 -11.71
N SER A 17 -19.38 -1.31 -12.42
CA SER A 17 -19.68 -1.78 -13.77
C SER A 17 -19.48 -3.28 -13.86
N GLN A 18 -20.34 -3.95 -14.63
CA GLN A 18 -20.15 -5.33 -15.01
C GLN A 18 -19.20 -5.38 -16.21
N LEU A 19 -18.06 -6.06 -16.04
CA LEU A 19 -17.03 -6.19 -17.05
C LEU A 19 -16.86 -7.66 -17.45
N GLU A 20 -16.64 -7.89 -18.74
CA GLU A 20 -16.26 -9.21 -19.24
C GLU A 20 -14.77 -9.43 -18.96
N LEU A 21 -14.43 -10.57 -18.36
CA LEU A 21 -13.06 -10.94 -18.05
C LEU A 21 -12.42 -11.68 -19.22
N THR A 22 -11.13 -11.43 -19.42
CA THR A 22 -10.29 -12.23 -20.31
C THR A 22 -10.36 -13.71 -19.87
N PRO A 23 -10.50 -14.68 -20.79
CA PRO A 23 -10.48 -16.09 -20.44
C PRO A 23 -9.19 -16.49 -19.70
N ALA A 24 -9.34 -17.32 -18.66
CA ALA A 24 -8.19 -17.86 -17.94
C ALA A 24 -7.45 -18.90 -18.79
N GLY A 25 -6.12 -18.84 -18.81
CA GLY A 25 -5.26 -19.85 -19.39
C GLY A 25 -4.83 -20.93 -18.39
N ASP A 26 -4.01 -21.88 -18.84
CA ASP A 26 -3.56 -23.02 -18.02
C ASP A 26 -2.72 -22.63 -16.81
N ALA A 27 -2.01 -21.49 -16.84
CA ALA A 27 -1.20 -20.98 -15.74
C ALA A 27 -1.93 -19.96 -14.86
N ASP A 28 -3.20 -19.65 -15.20
CA ASP A 28 -3.98 -18.63 -14.49
C ASP A 28 -4.86 -19.28 -13.41
N VAL A 29 -5.31 -18.44 -12.49
CA VAL A 29 -6.38 -18.74 -11.54
C VAL A 29 -7.49 -17.70 -11.68
N VAL A 30 -8.69 -18.15 -11.39
CA VAL A 30 -9.85 -17.27 -11.16
C VAL A 30 -10.00 -17.13 -9.66
N VAL A 31 -10.04 -15.90 -9.17
CA VAL A 31 -10.19 -15.61 -7.76
C VAL A 31 -11.48 -14.86 -7.52
N ASP A 32 -12.36 -15.43 -6.70
CA ASP A 32 -13.50 -14.71 -6.14
C ASP A 32 -13.00 -13.88 -4.97
N VAL A 33 -13.05 -12.55 -5.12
CA VAL A 33 -12.52 -11.61 -4.15
C VAL A 33 -13.47 -11.52 -2.96
N GLU A 34 -12.92 -11.67 -1.76
CA GLU A 34 -13.63 -11.45 -0.51
C GLU A 34 -13.49 -10.01 -0.03
N TRP A 35 -12.26 -9.47 -0.09
CA TRP A 35 -11.93 -8.14 0.38
C TRP A 35 -10.95 -7.43 -0.56
N SER A 36 -11.14 -6.12 -0.74
CA SER A 36 -10.14 -5.26 -1.37
C SER A 36 -9.91 -3.99 -0.55
N GLY A 37 -8.64 -3.55 -0.46
CA GLY A 37 -8.27 -2.33 0.22
C GLY A 37 -8.34 -1.12 -0.70
N ILE A 38 -8.62 0.06 -0.13
CA ILE A 38 -8.51 1.36 -0.81
C ILE A 38 -7.22 2.04 -0.34
N SER A 39 -6.34 2.38 -1.27
CA SER A 39 -5.08 3.07 -0.99
C SER A 39 -5.29 4.58 -0.93
N THR A 40 -5.13 5.17 0.25
CA THR A 40 -5.28 6.62 0.48
C THR A 40 -4.15 7.46 -0.14
N GLY A 41 -3.07 6.85 -0.57
CA GLY A 41 -2.00 7.48 -1.34
C GLY A 41 -2.30 7.40 -2.85
N THR A 42 -1.98 6.26 -3.46
CA THR A 42 -2.02 6.03 -4.91
C THR A 42 -3.42 6.19 -5.49
N GLU A 43 -4.44 5.56 -4.90
CA GLU A 43 -5.79 5.61 -5.46
C GLU A 43 -6.46 6.97 -5.29
N ARG A 44 -6.08 7.72 -4.25
CA ARG A 44 -6.52 9.11 -4.11
C ARG A 44 -6.04 9.97 -5.28
N LEU A 45 -4.80 9.78 -5.74
CA LEU A 45 -4.26 10.50 -6.90
C LEU A 45 -4.96 10.08 -8.20
N LEU A 46 -5.22 8.78 -8.37
CA LEU A 46 -6.03 8.27 -9.50
C LEU A 46 -7.45 8.87 -9.48
N TRP A 47 -8.10 8.83 -8.31
CA TRP A 47 -9.47 9.33 -8.16
C TRP A 47 -9.56 10.83 -8.41
N SER A 48 -8.61 11.63 -7.91
CA SER A 48 -8.60 13.09 -8.08
C SER A 48 -8.04 13.56 -9.44
N GLY A 49 -7.52 12.67 -10.28
CA GLY A 49 -6.87 13.02 -11.55
C GLY A 49 -5.50 13.67 -11.41
N ARG A 50 -4.92 13.66 -10.19
CA ARG A 50 -3.60 14.26 -9.90
C ARG A 50 -2.44 13.26 -10.02
N MET A 51 -2.72 12.02 -10.41
CA MET A 51 -1.67 11.05 -10.66
C MET A 51 -0.77 11.55 -11.81
N PRO A 52 0.54 11.70 -11.60
CA PRO A 52 1.47 12.04 -12.68
C PRO A 52 1.40 11.04 -13.83
N PRO A 53 1.60 11.47 -15.08
CA PRO A 53 1.61 10.58 -16.23
C PRO A 53 2.70 9.50 -16.09
N PHE A 54 2.31 8.23 -16.29
CA PHE A 54 3.24 7.10 -16.38
C PHE A 54 2.70 6.05 -17.37
N PRO A 55 3.54 5.11 -17.84
CA PRO A 55 3.11 4.11 -18.81
C PRO A 55 1.90 3.30 -18.32
N GLY A 56 0.84 3.25 -19.13
CA GLY A 56 -0.42 2.56 -18.80
C GLY A 56 -1.46 3.42 -18.09
N MET A 57 -1.12 4.64 -17.68
CA MET A 57 -2.08 5.58 -17.11
C MET A 57 -3.15 5.98 -18.13
N GLY A 58 -4.39 6.06 -17.68
CA GLY A 58 -5.53 6.55 -18.47
C GLY A 58 -6.84 5.98 -17.96
N TYR A 59 -7.92 6.71 -18.23
CA TYR A 59 -9.30 6.32 -17.91
C TYR A 59 -10.00 5.73 -19.16
N PRO A 60 -11.00 4.85 -19.00
CA PRO A 60 -11.47 4.26 -17.74
C PRO A 60 -10.46 3.24 -17.16
N LEU A 61 -10.47 3.09 -15.84
CA LEU A 61 -9.59 2.13 -15.15
C LEU A 61 -10.27 1.45 -13.96
N VAL A 62 -9.86 0.21 -13.65
CA VAL A 62 -10.14 -0.49 -12.39
C VAL A 62 -8.95 -0.27 -11.46
N PRO A 63 -9.12 0.37 -10.28
CA PRO A 63 -8.05 0.60 -9.33
C PRO A 63 -7.78 -0.62 -8.45
N GLY A 64 -6.87 -0.48 -7.47
CA GLY A 64 -6.65 -1.45 -6.39
C GLY A 64 -5.52 -2.44 -6.66
N TYR A 65 -4.73 -2.69 -5.61
CA TYR A 65 -3.62 -3.65 -5.61
C TYR A 65 -3.54 -4.43 -4.29
N GLU A 66 -4.62 -4.41 -3.53
CA GLU A 66 -4.72 -4.95 -2.18
C GLU A 66 -5.95 -5.86 -2.10
N SER A 67 -5.93 -7.02 -2.74
CA SER A 67 -7.09 -7.90 -2.77
C SER A 67 -6.78 -9.26 -2.16
N VAL A 68 -7.74 -9.82 -1.45
CA VAL A 68 -7.73 -11.21 -0.98
C VAL A 68 -9.02 -11.90 -1.35
N GLY A 69 -8.93 -13.19 -1.58
CA GLY A 69 -10.09 -13.99 -1.96
C GLY A 69 -9.73 -15.46 -2.13
N ARG A 70 -10.67 -16.21 -2.69
CA ARG A 70 -10.52 -17.65 -2.89
C ARG A 70 -10.43 -18.01 -4.36
N VAL A 71 -9.55 -18.95 -4.65
CA VAL A 71 -9.47 -19.56 -5.98
C VAL A 71 -10.77 -20.29 -6.25
N SER A 72 -11.52 -19.85 -7.27
CA SER A 72 -12.77 -20.50 -7.73
C SER A 72 -12.56 -21.39 -8.96
N ALA A 73 -11.48 -21.14 -9.71
CA ALA A 73 -11.02 -22.05 -10.77
C ALA A 73 -9.49 -21.94 -10.91
N ALA A 74 -8.85 -23.05 -11.19
CA ALA A 74 -7.39 -23.16 -11.32
C ALA A 74 -7.03 -23.81 -12.66
N GLY A 75 -6.16 -23.15 -13.42
CA GLY A 75 -5.62 -23.72 -14.66
C GLY A 75 -4.72 -24.92 -14.39
N ALA A 76 -4.58 -25.80 -15.37
CA ALA A 76 -3.93 -27.10 -15.21
C ALA A 76 -2.45 -27.02 -14.77
N THR A 77 -1.78 -25.90 -15.01
CA THR A 77 -0.37 -25.67 -14.63
C THR A 77 -0.21 -24.57 -13.59
N SER A 78 -1.31 -24.09 -12.98
CA SER A 78 -1.27 -23.00 -12.00
C SER A 78 -0.57 -23.36 -10.70
N GLY A 79 -0.57 -24.65 -10.31
CA GLY A 79 -0.03 -25.12 -9.04
C GLY A 79 -0.88 -24.80 -7.81
N LEU A 80 -2.08 -24.22 -8.01
CA LEU A 80 -3.05 -23.90 -6.96
C LEU A 80 -4.30 -24.76 -7.08
N ASN A 81 -5.08 -24.83 -6.01
CA ASN A 81 -6.32 -25.58 -5.94
C ASN A 81 -7.51 -24.66 -5.72
N VAL A 82 -8.70 -25.12 -6.15
CA VAL A 82 -9.97 -24.45 -5.81
C VAL A 82 -10.12 -24.45 -4.29
N GLY A 83 -10.45 -23.29 -3.75
CA GLY A 83 -10.59 -23.04 -2.31
C GLY A 83 -9.34 -22.42 -1.66
N ASP A 84 -8.17 -22.45 -2.31
CA ASP A 84 -6.98 -21.80 -1.76
C ASP A 84 -7.26 -20.31 -1.51
N HIS A 85 -6.90 -19.84 -0.31
CA HIS A 85 -6.97 -18.43 0.06
C HIS A 85 -5.72 -17.71 -0.45
N VAL A 86 -5.90 -16.63 -1.22
CA VAL A 86 -4.79 -15.95 -1.89
C VAL A 86 -4.87 -14.43 -1.77
N PHE A 87 -3.71 -13.80 -1.64
CA PHE A 87 -3.51 -12.38 -1.90
C PHE A 87 -3.25 -12.15 -3.38
N VAL A 88 -3.87 -11.11 -3.95
CA VAL A 88 -3.72 -10.71 -5.36
C VAL A 88 -3.30 -9.24 -5.44
N PRO A 89 -2.13 -8.93 -6.01
CA PRO A 89 -1.64 -7.54 -6.16
C PRO A 89 -2.25 -6.82 -7.37
N GLY A 90 -3.51 -7.13 -7.68
CA GLY A 90 -4.23 -6.62 -8.85
C GLY A 90 -4.12 -7.50 -10.09
N ALA A 91 -4.95 -7.21 -11.09
CA ALA A 91 -5.10 -7.98 -12.31
C ALA A 91 -5.27 -7.08 -13.55
N ARG A 92 -5.02 -7.66 -14.73
CA ARG A 92 -5.21 -7.00 -16.03
C ARG A 92 -6.13 -7.85 -16.90
N CYS A 93 -7.34 -8.10 -16.42
CA CYS A 93 -8.27 -9.06 -17.03
C CYS A 93 -9.56 -8.41 -17.55
N PHE A 94 -9.63 -7.09 -17.71
CA PHE A 94 -10.86 -6.35 -17.99
C PHE A 94 -10.97 -5.86 -19.44
N GLY A 95 -10.34 -6.53 -20.40
CA GLY A 95 -10.40 -6.17 -21.83
C GLY A 95 -9.89 -4.75 -22.08
N GLU A 96 -10.76 -3.88 -22.58
CA GLU A 96 -10.45 -2.48 -22.92
C GLU A 96 -10.29 -1.57 -21.68
N VAL A 97 -10.83 -1.96 -20.53
CA VAL A 97 -10.72 -1.19 -19.30
C VAL A 97 -9.37 -1.49 -18.62
N ARG A 98 -8.61 -0.47 -18.34
CA ARG A 98 -7.26 -0.62 -17.77
C ARG A 98 -7.32 -1.18 -16.35
N GLY A 99 -6.46 -2.12 -16.01
CA GLY A 99 -6.20 -2.53 -14.63
C GLY A 99 -5.05 -1.68 -14.06
N LEU A 100 -5.38 -0.65 -13.31
CA LEU A 100 -4.44 0.20 -12.60
C LEU A 100 -4.80 0.30 -11.10
N PHE A 101 -4.59 -0.75 -10.31
CA PHE A 101 -3.92 -2.01 -10.72
C PHE A 101 -4.90 -3.19 -10.83
N GLY A 102 -6.20 -2.93 -10.86
CA GLY A 102 -7.23 -3.89 -11.23
C GLY A 102 -7.65 -4.86 -10.11
N GLY A 103 -7.47 -4.49 -8.84
CA GLY A 103 -7.84 -5.34 -7.71
C GLY A 103 -9.25 -5.10 -7.16
N ALA A 104 -9.84 -3.93 -7.43
CA ALA A 104 -11.15 -3.57 -6.89
C ALA A 104 -12.30 -4.16 -7.72
N ALA A 105 -12.47 -5.48 -7.67
CA ALA A 105 -13.48 -6.21 -8.40
C ALA A 105 -13.91 -7.48 -7.66
N SER A 106 -15.12 -7.97 -7.93
CA SER A 106 -15.67 -9.19 -7.30
C SER A 106 -14.96 -10.47 -7.74
N ARG A 107 -14.37 -10.47 -8.95
CA ARG A 107 -13.68 -11.63 -9.53
C ARG A 107 -12.50 -11.17 -10.37
N LEU A 108 -11.41 -11.91 -10.29
CA LEU A 108 -10.17 -11.63 -11.02
C LEU A 108 -9.69 -12.86 -11.78
N VAL A 109 -9.07 -12.65 -12.94
CA VAL A 109 -8.26 -13.65 -13.64
C VAL A 109 -6.82 -13.16 -13.58
N VAL A 110 -5.92 -13.98 -13.06
CA VAL A 110 -4.54 -13.57 -12.80
C VAL A 110 -3.59 -14.78 -12.95
N PRO A 111 -2.37 -14.61 -13.47
CA PRO A 111 -1.35 -15.64 -13.41
C PRO A 111 -1.12 -16.09 -11.95
N ALA A 112 -1.17 -17.41 -11.70
CA ALA A 112 -0.99 -17.98 -10.37
C ALA A 112 0.35 -17.52 -9.72
N ALA A 113 1.39 -17.40 -10.50
CA ALA A 113 2.70 -16.90 -10.05
C ALA A 113 2.68 -15.47 -9.48
N ARG A 114 1.63 -14.69 -9.74
CA ARG A 114 1.45 -13.35 -9.16
C ARG A 114 0.65 -13.35 -7.86
N THR A 115 0.13 -14.48 -7.45
CA THR A 115 -0.63 -14.60 -6.21
C THR A 115 0.26 -15.12 -5.07
N VAL A 116 -0.15 -14.88 -3.84
CA VAL A 116 0.50 -15.45 -2.67
C VAL A 116 -0.53 -16.18 -1.83
N THR A 117 -0.31 -17.47 -1.61
CA THR A 117 -1.18 -18.29 -0.75
C THR A 117 -1.10 -17.83 0.69
N LEU A 118 -2.25 -17.73 1.33
CA LEU A 118 -2.43 -17.29 2.70
C LEU A 118 -3.07 -18.39 3.54
N ASP A 119 -2.74 -18.39 4.83
CA ASP A 119 -3.53 -19.10 5.83
C ASP A 119 -4.88 -18.40 6.03
N ASP A 120 -5.93 -19.16 6.32
CA ASP A 120 -7.29 -18.62 6.53
C ASP A 120 -7.36 -17.62 7.70
N SER A 121 -6.45 -17.71 8.66
CA SER A 121 -6.35 -16.76 9.79
C SER A 121 -6.04 -15.32 9.39
N PHE A 122 -5.52 -15.09 8.17
CA PHE A 122 -5.32 -13.73 7.67
C PHE A 122 -6.65 -13.00 7.46
N GLY A 123 -7.67 -13.69 6.92
CA GLY A 123 -8.94 -13.07 6.59
C GLY A 123 -8.77 -11.74 5.83
N GLU A 124 -9.54 -10.72 6.21
CA GLU A 124 -9.44 -9.38 5.61
C GLU A 124 -8.08 -8.70 5.77
N ARG A 125 -7.29 -9.09 6.80
CA ARG A 125 -5.97 -8.50 7.05
C ARG A 125 -4.95 -8.82 5.97
N GLY A 126 -5.19 -9.86 5.18
CA GLY A 126 -4.34 -10.18 4.03
C GLY A 126 -4.19 -9.03 3.03
N ILE A 127 -5.15 -8.10 2.93
CA ILE A 127 -5.03 -6.93 2.04
C ILE A 127 -3.86 -6.01 2.44
N LEU A 128 -3.45 -6.05 3.72
CA LEU A 128 -2.37 -5.20 4.23
C LEU A 128 -0.98 -5.68 3.77
N LEU A 129 -0.86 -6.88 3.20
CA LEU A 129 0.42 -7.42 2.75
C LEU A 129 1.08 -6.57 1.67
N ALA A 130 0.31 -5.89 0.81
CA ALA A 130 0.86 -4.95 -0.16
C ALA A 130 1.68 -3.83 0.52
N LEU A 131 1.09 -3.18 1.53
CA LEU A 131 1.76 -2.10 2.25
C LEU A 131 2.85 -2.62 3.19
N ALA A 132 2.69 -3.83 3.75
CA ALA A 132 3.74 -4.47 4.52
C ALA A 132 4.97 -4.77 3.65
N ALA A 133 4.76 -5.31 2.43
CA ALA A 133 5.83 -5.58 1.47
C ALA A 133 6.52 -4.28 1.00
N THR A 134 5.74 -3.21 0.74
CA THR A 134 6.28 -1.88 0.44
C THR A 134 7.15 -1.37 1.60
N GLY A 135 6.68 -1.53 2.84
CA GLY A 135 7.44 -1.15 4.04
C GLY A 135 8.71 -1.97 4.20
N GLN A 136 8.65 -3.29 3.97
CA GLN A 136 9.82 -4.18 4.00
C GLN A 136 10.86 -3.76 2.95
N HIS A 137 10.41 -3.49 1.72
CA HIS A 137 11.28 -3.02 0.65
C HIS A 137 11.96 -1.68 1.00
N ALA A 138 11.23 -0.77 1.64
CA ALA A 138 11.78 0.52 2.04
C ALA A 138 12.92 0.41 3.07
N ILE A 139 12.91 -0.62 3.93
CA ILE A 139 13.93 -0.79 4.98
C ILE A 139 15.02 -1.81 4.63
N ALA A 140 14.81 -2.68 3.63
CA ALA A 140 15.69 -3.82 3.35
C ALA A 140 17.07 -3.42 2.78
N ASP A 141 17.10 -2.41 1.89
CA ASP A 141 18.30 -2.05 1.13
C ASP A 141 19.12 -0.90 1.74
N GLY A 142 18.80 -0.48 2.97
CA GLY A 142 19.49 0.61 3.66
C GLY A 142 20.64 0.13 4.57
N ASP A 143 21.68 0.97 4.70
CA ASP A 143 22.78 0.73 5.65
C ASP A 143 22.30 0.78 7.12
N HIS A 144 21.16 1.44 7.36
CA HIS A 144 20.57 1.64 8.69
C HIS A 144 19.06 1.48 8.65
N LEU A 145 18.50 0.91 9.72
CA LEU A 145 17.06 0.95 9.97
C LEU A 145 16.61 2.42 10.19
N PRO A 146 15.35 2.76 9.83
CA PRO A 146 14.83 4.10 10.07
C PRO A 146 14.93 4.52 11.56
N ASP A 147 15.61 5.62 11.82
CA ASP A 147 15.60 6.30 13.13
C ASP A 147 14.38 7.22 13.26
N LEU A 148 13.87 7.71 12.11
CA LEU A 148 12.73 8.61 12.02
C LEU A 148 11.85 8.21 10.84
N ILE A 149 10.55 8.21 11.08
CA ILE A 149 9.54 7.94 10.05
C ILE A 149 8.60 9.14 9.99
N ILE A 150 8.31 9.65 8.78
CA ILE A 150 7.46 10.82 8.58
C ILE A 150 6.06 10.38 8.12
N GLY A 151 5.07 10.56 9.00
CA GLY A 151 3.68 10.18 8.78
C GLY A 151 3.28 8.89 9.50
N HIS A 152 2.16 8.93 10.24
CA HIS A 152 1.61 7.81 11.02
C HIS A 152 0.31 7.25 10.40
N GLY A 153 0.25 7.24 9.06
CA GLY A 153 -0.75 6.50 8.29
C GLY A 153 -0.47 5.00 8.29
N VAL A 154 -1.22 4.21 7.50
CA VAL A 154 -1.04 2.74 7.46
C VAL A 154 0.39 2.34 7.10
N LEU A 155 0.97 2.96 6.04
CA LEU A 155 2.33 2.62 5.61
C LEU A 155 3.37 3.02 6.66
N GLY A 156 3.25 4.21 7.28
CA GLY A 156 4.18 4.63 8.33
C GLY A 156 4.12 3.74 9.57
N ARG A 157 2.92 3.32 9.99
CA ARG A 157 2.73 2.34 11.06
C ARG A 157 3.35 0.98 10.71
N MET A 158 3.20 0.54 9.46
CA MET A 158 3.76 -0.71 8.99
C MET A 158 5.30 -0.68 8.99
N ILE A 159 5.91 0.40 8.48
CA ILE A 159 7.36 0.60 8.52
C ILE A 159 7.86 0.65 9.97
N ALA A 160 7.16 1.34 10.87
CA ALA A 160 7.55 1.41 12.26
C ALA A 160 7.53 0.02 12.94
N ARG A 161 6.46 -0.77 12.73
CA ARG A 161 6.36 -2.15 13.24
C ARG A 161 7.44 -3.06 12.66
N LEU A 162 7.73 -2.96 11.36
CA LEU A 162 8.81 -3.70 10.71
C LEU A 162 10.18 -3.30 11.27
N THR A 163 10.42 -2.01 11.48
CA THR A 163 11.65 -1.49 12.07
C THR A 163 11.84 -2.03 13.50
N VAL A 164 10.79 -2.03 14.32
CA VAL A 164 10.81 -2.62 15.67
C VAL A 164 11.08 -4.13 15.61
N ALA A 165 10.41 -4.85 14.70
CA ALA A 165 10.62 -6.29 14.53
C ALA A 165 12.05 -6.64 14.08
N ALA A 166 12.73 -5.71 13.40
CA ALA A 166 14.14 -5.81 13.02
C ALA A 166 15.12 -5.35 14.12
N GLY A 167 14.62 -4.96 15.31
CA GLY A 167 15.44 -4.52 16.46
C GLY A 167 15.75 -3.02 16.49
N GLY A 168 15.08 -2.21 15.65
CA GLY A 168 15.20 -0.75 15.68
C GLY A 168 14.30 -0.10 16.73
N ASP A 169 14.55 1.19 17.00
CA ASP A 169 13.76 2.05 17.90
C ASP A 169 13.41 3.37 17.18
N PRO A 170 12.45 3.34 16.24
CA PRO A 170 12.10 4.51 15.45
C PRO A 170 11.26 5.50 16.24
N ILE A 171 11.42 6.79 15.92
CA ILE A 171 10.47 7.84 16.24
C ILE A 171 9.59 8.05 15.00
N VAL A 172 8.28 8.26 15.20
CA VAL A 172 7.35 8.60 14.12
C VAL A 172 6.84 10.02 14.33
N TRP A 173 6.90 10.84 13.28
CA TRP A 173 6.30 12.15 13.28
C TRP A 173 4.86 12.11 12.80
N GLU A 174 3.96 12.70 13.57
CA GLU A 174 2.57 12.90 13.18
C GLU A 174 2.08 14.27 13.68
N ARG A 175 1.53 15.06 12.75
CA ARG A 175 1.00 16.41 13.06
C ARG A 175 -0.47 16.37 13.48
N ASN A 176 -1.20 15.34 13.08
CA ASN A 176 -2.60 15.19 13.42
C ASN A 176 -2.76 14.42 14.74
N PRO A 177 -3.20 15.08 15.84
CA PRO A 177 -3.37 14.39 17.13
C PRO A 177 -4.30 13.18 17.07
N ALA A 178 -5.31 13.19 16.17
CA ALA A 178 -6.24 12.07 15.99
C ALA A 178 -5.56 10.80 15.42
N ARG A 179 -4.33 10.92 14.93
CA ARG A 179 -3.52 9.80 14.41
C ARG A 179 -2.33 9.44 15.29
N ALA A 180 -2.14 10.13 16.42
CA ALA A 180 -0.99 9.90 17.29
C ALA A 180 -1.06 8.54 18.02
N ASP A 181 -2.25 8.05 18.30
CA ASP A 181 -2.47 6.78 19.01
C ASP A 181 -2.21 5.54 18.15
N GLY A 182 -2.12 4.36 18.79
CA GLY A 182 -1.98 3.05 18.15
C GLY A 182 -0.54 2.70 17.77
N ALA A 183 0.45 3.31 18.40
CA ALA A 183 1.85 2.89 18.29
C ALA A 183 2.09 1.54 19.00
N GLU A 184 2.85 0.67 18.38
CA GLU A 184 3.20 -0.65 18.92
C GLU A 184 4.73 -0.79 18.96
N GLY A 185 5.33 -0.53 20.12
CA GLY A 185 6.78 -0.67 20.34
C GLY A 185 7.63 0.50 19.85
N TYR A 186 7.02 1.62 19.44
CA TYR A 186 7.70 2.85 19.00
C TYR A 186 7.00 4.09 19.56
N ARG A 187 7.61 5.27 19.39
CA ARG A 187 7.05 6.53 19.86
C ARG A 187 6.54 7.39 18.71
N VAL A 188 5.41 8.05 18.94
CA VAL A 188 4.86 9.07 18.03
C VAL A 188 4.99 10.43 18.71
N ILE A 189 5.51 11.41 17.99
CA ILE A 189 5.69 12.77 18.49
C ILE A 189 5.24 13.81 17.46
N ASP A 190 4.88 14.99 17.94
CA ASP A 190 4.70 16.17 17.08
C ASP A 190 6.09 16.62 16.59
N PRO A 191 6.29 16.78 15.25
CA PRO A 191 7.56 17.24 14.70
C PRO A 191 8.05 18.59 15.28
N ALA A 192 7.15 19.44 15.79
CA ALA A 192 7.50 20.70 16.43
C ALA A 192 8.25 20.52 17.76
N THR A 193 8.08 19.36 18.42
CA THR A 193 8.72 19.04 19.70
C THR A 193 10.06 18.31 19.54
N ASP A 194 10.43 17.95 18.31
CA ASP A 194 11.64 17.19 18.06
C ASP A 194 12.86 18.10 17.86
N GLU A 195 13.79 18.03 18.79
CA GLU A 195 15.05 18.78 18.74
C GLU A 195 16.22 18.01 18.11
N ARG A 196 16.06 16.69 17.83
CA ARG A 196 17.13 15.83 17.30
C ARG A 196 17.57 16.28 15.89
N ARG A 197 18.90 16.28 15.65
CA ARG A 197 19.54 16.75 14.40
C ARG A 197 20.62 15.79 13.86
N ASN A 198 20.52 14.52 14.19
CA ASN A 198 21.50 13.51 13.82
C ASN A 198 20.86 12.16 13.48
N TYR A 199 19.80 12.18 12.67
CA TYR A 199 19.17 10.96 12.16
C TYR A 199 20.04 10.32 11.09
N ARG A 200 20.32 9.02 11.20
CA ARG A 200 21.09 8.27 10.20
C ARG A 200 20.22 7.85 9.04
N CYS A 201 18.97 7.48 9.31
CA CYS A 201 18.00 7.10 8.30
C CYS A 201 16.62 7.71 8.63
N ILE A 202 16.10 8.49 7.69
CA ILE A 202 14.76 9.08 7.75
C ILE A 202 13.93 8.42 6.65
N CYS A 203 12.81 7.76 7.00
CA CYS A 203 11.89 7.21 6.02
C CYS A 203 10.68 8.12 5.88
N ASP A 204 10.50 8.74 4.73
CA ASP A 204 9.38 9.65 4.46
C ASP A 204 8.28 8.94 3.67
N VAL A 205 7.09 8.86 4.28
CA VAL A 205 5.86 8.34 3.68
C VAL A 205 4.74 9.39 3.67
N SER A 206 5.08 10.66 3.89
CA SER A 206 4.11 11.74 3.94
C SER A 206 3.54 12.12 2.57
N GLY A 207 4.33 11.95 1.52
CA GLY A 207 4.03 12.45 0.17
C GLY A 207 4.18 13.97 0.05
N ASP A 208 4.73 14.65 1.06
CA ASP A 208 4.93 16.11 1.09
C ASP A 208 6.38 16.46 0.73
N GLY A 209 6.62 16.75 -0.56
CA GLY A 209 7.95 17.10 -1.07
C GLY A 209 8.54 18.38 -0.46
N SER A 210 7.72 19.25 0.15
CA SER A 210 8.20 20.48 0.80
C SER A 210 9.00 20.24 2.08
N LEU A 211 8.97 19.01 2.63
CA LEU A 211 9.69 18.66 3.86
C LEU A 211 11.18 18.40 3.64
N LEU A 212 11.65 18.19 2.38
CA LEU A 212 13.03 17.75 2.11
C LEU A 212 14.10 18.60 2.79
N ASP A 213 14.00 19.92 2.70
CA ASP A 213 14.99 20.82 3.35
C ASP A 213 15.01 20.66 4.87
N ALA A 214 13.83 20.52 5.48
CA ALA A 214 13.72 20.31 6.92
C ALA A 214 14.27 18.93 7.34
N LEU A 215 14.07 17.89 6.53
CA LEU A 215 14.61 16.54 6.78
C LEU A 215 16.13 16.51 6.58
N ILE A 216 16.64 17.12 5.51
CA ILE A 216 18.08 17.24 5.26
C ILE A 216 18.76 17.95 6.44
N ALA A 217 18.15 19.01 6.98
CA ALA A 217 18.70 19.73 8.14
C ALA A 217 18.80 18.88 9.41
N ARG A 218 18.08 17.75 9.46
CA ARG A 218 18.06 16.81 10.60
C ARG A 218 18.93 15.57 10.41
N LEU A 219 19.49 15.36 9.23
CA LEU A 219 20.37 14.21 8.96
C LEU A 219 21.69 14.32 9.74
N ALA A 220 22.21 13.19 10.17
CA ALA A 220 23.62 13.01 10.49
C ALA A 220 24.48 13.16 9.22
N PRO A 221 25.79 13.40 9.33
CA PRO A 221 26.70 13.24 8.19
C PRO A 221 26.56 11.83 7.58
N HIS A 222 26.54 11.76 6.23
CA HIS A 222 26.29 10.54 5.44
C HIS A 222 24.92 9.88 5.65
N GLY A 223 23.99 10.59 6.30
CA GLY A 223 22.63 10.09 6.53
C GLY A 223 21.83 9.95 5.25
N GLU A 224 20.82 9.08 5.31
CA GLU A 224 19.92 8.76 4.19
C GLU A 224 18.49 9.23 4.45
N ILE A 225 17.83 9.76 3.41
CA ILE A 225 16.38 9.92 3.37
C ILE A 225 15.83 8.90 2.38
N VAL A 226 14.96 8.01 2.84
CA VAL A 226 14.23 7.04 2.02
C VAL A 226 12.86 7.63 1.71
N LEU A 227 12.61 7.90 0.43
CA LEU A 227 11.32 8.39 -0.06
C LEU A 227 10.46 7.18 -0.45
N ALA A 228 9.57 6.77 0.43
CA ALA A 228 8.66 5.63 0.27
C ALA A 228 7.19 6.06 0.13
N GLY A 229 6.90 7.34 0.20
CA GLY A 229 5.63 7.94 -0.20
C GLY A 229 5.53 8.10 -1.72
N PHE A 230 4.34 8.47 -2.20
CA PHE A 230 4.16 8.88 -3.59
C PHE A 230 4.03 10.41 -3.65
N TYR A 231 4.84 11.04 -4.49
CA TYR A 231 4.92 12.50 -4.64
C TYR A 231 4.35 12.90 -6.00
N GLU A 232 3.42 13.84 -6.02
CA GLU A 232 2.78 14.31 -7.25
C GLU A 232 3.60 15.37 -7.98
N ASP A 233 4.35 16.17 -7.21
CA ASP A 233 5.16 17.28 -7.73
C ASP A 233 6.65 16.92 -7.81
N ALA A 234 7.40 17.70 -8.59
CA ALA A 234 8.84 17.59 -8.66
C ALA A 234 9.47 17.93 -7.29
N LEU A 235 10.36 17.05 -6.84
CA LEU A 235 11.08 17.26 -5.59
C LEU A 235 12.23 18.24 -5.78
N SER A 236 12.38 19.18 -4.85
CA SER A 236 13.46 20.14 -4.83
C SER A 236 14.01 20.35 -3.41
N PHE A 237 15.27 20.69 -3.31
CA PHE A 237 15.94 20.99 -2.04
C PHE A 237 17.12 21.95 -2.24
N ASN A 238 17.55 22.61 -1.15
CA ASN A 238 18.72 23.46 -1.13
C ASN A 238 20.00 22.62 -1.10
N PHE A 239 20.84 22.70 -2.14
CA PHE A 239 22.04 21.89 -2.30
C PHE A 239 23.08 22.05 -1.17
N PRO A 240 23.44 23.29 -0.68
CA PRO A 240 24.54 23.43 0.28
C PRO A 240 24.35 22.65 1.59
N PRO A 241 23.17 22.62 2.24
CA PRO A 241 22.94 21.80 3.43
C PRO A 241 23.09 20.29 3.15
N ALA A 242 22.63 19.82 1.99
CA ALA A 242 22.74 18.42 1.58
C ALA A 242 24.20 18.05 1.31
N PHE A 243 24.94 18.92 0.60
CA PHE A 243 26.36 18.75 0.33
C PHE A 243 27.21 18.66 1.61
N MET A 244 26.96 19.55 2.57
CA MET A 244 27.71 19.57 3.85
C MET A 244 27.49 18.31 4.70
N ARG A 245 26.40 17.56 4.45
CA ARG A 245 26.10 16.28 5.12
C ARG A 245 26.43 15.07 4.31
N GLU A 246 26.85 15.25 3.04
CA GLU A 246 26.94 14.14 2.07
C GLU A 246 25.65 13.30 2.09
N ALA A 247 24.50 14.01 2.06
CA ALA A 247 23.19 13.39 2.20
C ALA A 247 22.90 12.42 1.06
N ARG A 248 22.30 11.28 1.39
CA ARG A 248 21.83 10.31 0.42
C ARG A 248 20.32 10.40 0.29
N LEU A 249 19.81 10.32 -0.94
CA LEU A 249 18.38 10.22 -1.24
C LEU A 249 18.15 8.92 -1.98
N ARG A 250 17.31 8.05 -1.42
CA ARG A 250 16.91 6.78 -2.03
C ARG A 250 15.41 6.75 -2.24
N ILE A 251 15.00 6.31 -3.42
CA ILE A 251 13.59 6.12 -3.75
C ILE A 251 13.27 4.64 -3.51
N ALA A 252 12.30 4.37 -2.64
CA ALA A 252 11.72 3.05 -2.46
C ALA A 252 10.36 3.02 -3.18
N ALA A 253 10.27 2.25 -4.25
CA ALA A 253 9.05 2.20 -5.05
C ALA A 253 8.08 1.12 -4.51
N GLN A 254 7.84 0.10 -5.30
CA GLN A 254 7.01 -1.03 -4.95
C GLN A 254 7.86 -2.11 -4.25
N TRP A 255 7.30 -3.29 -4.06
CA TRP A 255 7.99 -4.44 -3.44
C TRP A 255 8.52 -5.42 -4.48
N LEU A 256 9.44 -6.27 -4.05
CA LEU A 256 9.84 -7.51 -4.72
C LEU A 256 9.01 -8.69 -4.19
N GLU A 257 8.96 -9.79 -4.94
CA GLU A 257 8.28 -11.01 -4.48
C GLU A 257 8.83 -11.51 -3.14
N SER A 258 10.15 -11.42 -2.95
CA SER A 258 10.81 -11.77 -1.68
C SER A 258 10.34 -10.93 -0.50
N ASP A 259 10.03 -9.65 -0.70
CA ASP A 259 9.51 -8.79 0.36
C ASP A 259 8.11 -9.26 0.79
N LEU A 260 7.27 -9.58 -0.20
CA LEU A 260 5.90 -10.04 0.04
C LEU A 260 5.88 -11.38 0.80
N VAL A 261 6.75 -12.34 0.40
CA VAL A 261 6.91 -13.63 1.10
C VAL A 261 7.40 -13.39 2.53
N THR A 262 8.40 -12.52 2.71
CA THR A 262 8.96 -12.18 4.01
C THR A 262 7.89 -11.66 4.97
N VAL A 263 7.10 -10.66 4.55
CA VAL A 263 6.08 -10.07 5.45
C VAL A 263 4.91 -11.01 5.71
N ARG A 264 4.52 -11.85 4.74
CA ARG A 264 3.55 -12.92 4.95
C ARG A 264 4.03 -13.86 6.06
N ASP A 265 5.26 -14.35 5.98
CA ASP A 265 5.83 -15.28 6.94
C ASP A 265 6.04 -14.64 8.33
N MET A 266 6.40 -13.35 8.36
CA MET A 266 6.47 -12.60 9.62
C MET A 266 5.09 -12.43 10.26
N ALA A 267 4.07 -12.13 9.50
CA ALA A 267 2.70 -11.99 10.00
C ALA A 267 2.12 -13.34 10.46
N ALA A 268 2.30 -14.41 9.68
CA ALA A 268 1.88 -15.76 10.05
C ALA A 268 2.56 -16.25 11.33
N ALA A 269 3.82 -15.89 11.55
CA ALA A 269 4.58 -16.22 12.76
C ALA A 269 4.31 -15.28 13.96
N GLY A 270 3.40 -14.30 13.83
CA GLY A 270 3.10 -13.30 14.86
C GLY A 270 4.23 -12.30 15.14
N ARG A 271 5.24 -12.23 14.26
CA ARG A 271 6.37 -11.27 14.38
C ARG A 271 6.05 -9.89 13.79
N LEU A 272 5.02 -9.79 12.96
CA LEU A 272 4.48 -8.55 12.42
C LEU A 272 2.99 -8.49 12.72
N SER A 273 2.59 -7.53 13.56
CA SER A 273 1.18 -7.28 13.84
C SER A 273 0.53 -6.52 12.69
N LEU A 274 -0.60 -7.02 12.21
CA LEU A 274 -1.49 -6.34 11.24
C LEU A 274 -2.73 -5.75 11.92
N GLU A 275 -2.83 -5.86 13.23
CA GLU A 275 -4.00 -5.46 14.01
C GLU A 275 -4.17 -3.93 14.06
N GLY A 276 -5.43 -3.48 14.15
CA GLY A 276 -5.78 -2.07 14.33
C GLY A 276 -5.54 -1.16 13.12
N LEU A 277 -5.12 -1.71 11.97
CA LEU A 277 -4.85 -0.92 10.76
C LEU A 277 -6.08 -0.76 9.86
N ILE A 278 -6.98 -1.76 9.82
CA ILE A 278 -8.26 -1.67 9.10
C ILE A 278 -9.28 -1.03 10.04
N THR A 279 -9.64 0.23 9.76
CA THR A 279 -10.54 1.02 10.60
C THR A 279 -11.95 1.14 10.03
N HIS A 280 -12.09 1.00 8.72
CA HIS A 280 -13.37 1.19 8.02
C HIS A 280 -13.66 0.03 7.08
N ARG A 281 -14.93 -0.36 7.01
CA ARG A 281 -15.44 -1.43 6.14
C ARG A 281 -16.75 -0.97 5.52
N GLN A 282 -16.87 -1.19 4.21
CA GLN A 282 -18.11 -0.96 3.46
C GLN A 282 -18.37 -2.14 2.53
N ILE A 283 -19.64 -2.40 2.26
CA ILE A 283 -20.01 -3.34 1.18
C ILE A 283 -19.64 -2.73 -0.17
N ALA A 284 -19.25 -3.55 -1.12
CA ALA A 284 -18.76 -3.07 -2.41
C ALA A 284 -19.80 -2.28 -3.22
N THR A 285 -21.12 -2.48 -2.96
CA THR A 285 -22.20 -1.66 -3.55
C THR A 285 -22.09 -0.18 -3.18
N ASP A 286 -21.48 0.15 -2.06
CA ASP A 286 -21.31 1.51 -1.55
C ASP A 286 -19.90 2.08 -1.87
N ALA A 287 -19.23 1.56 -2.90
CA ALA A 287 -17.85 1.90 -3.24
C ALA A 287 -17.61 3.41 -3.39
N ASP A 288 -18.51 4.18 -4.03
CA ASP A 288 -18.31 5.64 -4.18
C ASP A 288 -18.26 6.33 -2.80
N ALA A 289 -19.15 5.99 -1.89
CA ALA A 289 -19.14 6.52 -0.52
C ALA A 289 -17.89 6.07 0.25
N ALA A 290 -17.45 4.81 0.07
CA ALA A 290 -16.25 4.28 0.69
C ALA A 290 -14.98 5.03 0.23
N TYR A 291 -14.83 5.29 -1.07
CA TYR A 291 -13.72 6.06 -1.63
C TYR A 291 -13.70 7.50 -1.09
N ARG A 292 -14.85 8.17 -1.08
CA ARG A 292 -14.96 9.53 -0.50
C ARG A 292 -14.59 9.55 0.97
N THR A 293 -15.09 8.61 1.78
CA THR A 293 -14.75 8.49 3.19
C THR A 293 -13.25 8.22 3.37
N ALA A 294 -12.68 7.27 2.62
CA ALA A 294 -11.25 6.94 2.70
C ALA A 294 -10.34 8.14 2.43
N PHE A 295 -10.79 9.09 1.58
CA PHE A 295 -9.96 10.24 1.18
C PHE A 295 -10.22 11.50 2.00
N SER A 296 -11.36 11.61 2.71
CA SER A 296 -11.75 12.81 3.45
C SER A 296 -11.78 12.64 4.96
N ASP A 297 -12.00 11.43 5.47
CA ASP A 297 -12.06 11.19 6.92
C ASP A 297 -10.65 11.00 7.51
N PRO A 298 -10.17 11.92 8.35
CA PRO A 298 -8.86 11.78 8.99
C PRO A 298 -8.76 10.58 9.94
N ALA A 299 -9.88 10.03 10.42
CA ALA A 299 -9.91 8.83 11.26
C ALA A 299 -9.77 7.54 10.43
N CYS A 300 -9.98 7.60 9.11
CA CYS A 300 -9.82 6.46 8.23
C CYS A 300 -8.32 6.18 7.98
N LEU A 301 -7.79 5.13 8.60
CA LEU A 301 -6.46 4.61 8.27
C LEU A 301 -6.52 3.74 7.02
N LYS A 302 -7.32 2.67 7.08
CA LYS A 302 -7.58 1.78 5.94
C LYS A 302 -9.08 1.51 5.83
N MET A 303 -9.62 1.78 4.64
CA MET A 303 -10.94 1.36 4.20
C MET A 303 -10.81 0.08 3.39
N ILE A 304 -11.71 -0.87 3.61
CA ILE A 304 -11.84 -2.06 2.78
C ILE A 304 -13.26 -2.20 2.22
N LEU A 305 -13.37 -2.82 1.05
CA LEU A 305 -14.61 -3.20 0.41
C LEU A 305 -14.87 -4.68 0.62
N ASP A 306 -16.07 -5.03 1.06
CA ASP A 306 -16.57 -6.41 1.18
C ASP A 306 -17.28 -6.80 -0.12
N TRP A 307 -16.75 -7.80 -0.81
CA TRP A 307 -17.27 -8.32 -2.09
C TRP A 307 -18.07 -9.61 -1.94
N ARG A 308 -18.12 -10.24 -0.76
CA ARG A 308 -18.66 -11.57 -0.53
C ARG A 308 -20.14 -11.74 -0.91
N SER A 309 -20.90 -10.65 -0.92
CA SER A 309 -22.29 -10.66 -1.38
C SER A 309 -22.44 -10.52 -2.91
N MET A 310 -21.36 -10.34 -3.65
CA MET A 310 -21.33 -10.05 -5.08
C MET A 310 -20.62 -11.13 -5.92
N SER A 311 -20.16 -12.20 -5.29
CA SER A 311 -19.42 -13.32 -5.90
C SER A 311 -20.36 -14.39 -6.42
#